data_1e82ee21df5f82e133793c808191f79f
#
_entry.id   1e82ee21df5f82e133793c808191f79f
#
_cell.length_a   1.000
_cell.length_b   1.000
_cell.length_c   1.000
_cell.angle_alpha   90.00
_cell.angle_beta   90.00
_cell.angle_gamma   90.00
#
_symmetry.space_group_name_H-M   'P 1'
#
loop_
_entity.id
_entity.type
_entity.pdbx_description
1 polymer ?
#
loop_
_entity_poly.entity_id
_entity_poly.type
_entity_poly.pdbx_seq_one_letter_code
_entity_poly.pdbx_strand_id
1 'polypeptide(L)'
;MKIASLTPKEWFSGQLVQIKPKLRGWLHLAATPLSLAASIVLVCLAPTTPTKIGSAVYLACSLVLFGVSAVYHRFYWAPRWEIMWKRLDHSNIFLLIAGTYTPITIALLDRSDATVLLSVVWGGAAVGILLNLFWPTAPRWLTTLVYVVLGWVAVWYLPQLWAGGGPSVVWLIVAGGILYTLGAVVYGTKKPDPSPTWFGFHEIFHAFTVAAWACHCVAVYLAVLNS
;
A
#
# COMPACT_ATOMS: atom_id res chain seq x y z
N MET A 1 19.65 -1.43 -23.94
CA MET A 1 20.70 -0.60 -23.31
C MET A 1 21.58 -1.51 -22.47
N LYS A 2 22.89 -1.65 -22.85
CA LYS A 2 23.85 -2.57 -22.23
C LYS A 2 24.19 -2.13 -20.80
N ILE A 3 23.60 -2.75 -19.80
CA ILE A 3 23.86 -2.47 -18.36
C ILE A 3 25.01 -3.33 -17.81
N ALA A 4 25.47 -4.33 -18.57
CA ALA A 4 26.39 -5.36 -18.08
C ALA A 4 27.88 -5.01 -18.12
N SER A 5 28.27 -3.79 -18.52
CA SER A 5 29.68 -3.42 -18.72
C SER A 5 30.12 -2.09 -18.10
N LEU A 6 29.31 -1.53 -17.18
CA LEU A 6 29.75 -0.30 -16.49
C LEU A 6 30.83 -0.62 -15.45
N THR A 7 31.91 0.14 -15.50
CA THR A 7 32.92 0.12 -14.43
C THR A 7 32.33 0.61 -13.10
N PRO A 8 32.86 0.22 -11.94
CA PRO A 8 32.41 0.74 -10.66
C PRO A 8 32.35 2.28 -10.61
N LYS A 9 33.26 2.95 -11.29
CA LYS A 9 33.33 4.42 -11.36
C LYS A 9 32.17 5.02 -12.17
N GLU A 10 31.81 4.40 -13.30
CA GLU A 10 30.67 4.80 -14.12
C GLU A 10 29.34 4.48 -13.41
N TRP A 11 29.30 3.38 -12.65
CA TRP A 11 28.16 3.04 -11.81
C TRP A 11 27.96 4.12 -10.71
N PHE A 12 29.02 4.49 -9.99
CA PHE A 12 28.97 5.54 -8.96
C PHE A 12 28.61 6.91 -9.55
N SER A 13 29.14 7.29 -10.73
CA SER A 13 28.80 8.53 -11.39
C SER A 13 27.34 8.56 -11.88
N GLY A 14 26.81 7.43 -12.38
CA GLY A 14 25.40 7.28 -12.73
C GLY A 14 24.47 7.34 -11.52
N GLN A 15 24.89 6.84 -10.37
CA GLN A 15 24.18 6.95 -9.10
C GLN A 15 24.17 8.39 -8.54
N LEU A 16 25.27 9.11 -8.70
CA LEU A 16 25.39 10.52 -8.27
C LEU A 16 24.48 11.44 -9.10
N VAL A 17 24.12 11.06 -10.31
CA VAL A 17 23.15 11.80 -11.15
C VAL A 17 21.69 11.55 -10.72
N GLN A 18 21.42 10.45 -10.00
CA GLN A 18 20.11 10.19 -9.39
C GLN A 18 20.12 10.61 -7.91
N ILE A 19 20.26 11.90 -7.64
CA ILE A 19 20.12 12.44 -6.28
C ILE A 19 18.69 12.17 -5.81
N LYS A 20 18.55 11.23 -4.88
CA LYS A 20 17.25 11.02 -4.22
C LYS A 20 16.90 12.26 -3.42
N PRO A 21 15.66 12.77 -3.46
CA PRO A 21 15.21 13.84 -2.57
C PRO A 21 15.56 13.51 -1.11
N LYS A 22 15.92 14.51 -0.32
CA LYS A 22 16.42 14.29 1.06
C LYS A 22 15.40 13.57 1.96
N LEU A 23 14.11 13.80 1.73
CA LEU A 23 13.03 13.18 2.49
C LEU A 23 12.53 11.85 1.90
N ARG A 24 13.21 11.32 0.86
CA ARG A 24 12.85 10.06 0.24
C ARG A 24 12.85 8.90 1.25
N GLY A 25 11.67 8.24 1.40
CA GLY A 25 11.48 7.10 2.29
C GLY A 25 11.27 7.43 3.78
N TRP A 26 11.43 8.68 4.23
CA TRP A 26 11.27 9.05 5.64
C TRP A 26 9.85 8.86 6.16
N LEU A 27 8.83 9.17 5.35
CA LEU A 27 7.43 8.99 5.74
C LEU A 27 7.11 7.52 6.01
N HIS A 28 7.54 6.61 5.14
CA HIS A 28 7.32 5.17 5.33
C HIS A 28 8.19 4.62 6.46
N LEU A 29 9.40 5.15 6.67
CA LEU A 29 10.24 4.79 7.82
C LEU A 29 9.54 5.14 9.15
N ALA A 30 8.95 6.33 9.24
CA ALA A 30 8.18 6.73 10.42
C ALA A 30 6.87 5.95 10.57
N ALA A 31 6.19 5.64 9.45
CA ALA A 31 4.96 4.86 9.47
C ALA A 31 5.18 3.39 9.89
N THR A 32 6.37 2.83 9.67
CA THR A 32 6.67 1.43 10.02
C THR A 32 6.45 1.12 11.50
N PRO A 33 7.09 1.81 12.47
CA PRO A 33 6.85 1.53 13.89
C PRO A 33 5.44 1.90 14.35
N LEU A 34 4.83 2.94 13.74
CA LEU A 34 3.45 3.31 14.05
C LEU A 34 2.46 2.24 13.60
N SER A 35 2.63 1.69 12.39
CA SER A 35 1.79 0.63 11.88
C SER A 35 1.98 -0.68 12.67
N LEU A 36 3.20 -0.97 13.11
CA LEU A 36 3.48 -2.10 13.98
C LEU A 36 2.72 -1.99 15.30
N ALA A 37 2.88 -0.86 16.01
CA ALA A 37 2.24 -0.65 17.30
C ALA A 37 0.71 -0.68 17.19
N ALA A 38 0.12 0.07 16.25
CA ALA A 38 -1.31 0.08 16.02
C ALA A 38 -1.84 -1.33 15.71
N SER A 39 -1.20 -2.05 14.79
CA SER A 39 -1.71 -3.35 14.39
C SER A 39 -1.52 -4.45 15.45
N ILE A 40 -0.47 -4.39 16.29
CA ILE A 40 -0.33 -5.29 17.46
C ILE A 40 -1.49 -5.07 18.44
N VAL A 41 -1.78 -3.81 18.76
CA VAL A 41 -2.89 -3.47 19.65
C VAL A 41 -4.21 -3.99 19.07
N LEU A 42 -4.44 -3.82 17.77
CA LEU A 42 -5.62 -4.33 17.09
C LEU A 42 -5.75 -5.85 17.21
N VAL A 43 -4.67 -6.61 16.95
CA VAL A 43 -4.67 -8.08 17.08
C VAL A 43 -4.96 -8.51 18.53
N CYS A 44 -4.42 -7.80 19.53
CA CYS A 44 -4.66 -8.10 20.93
C CYS A 44 -6.11 -7.82 21.34
N LEU A 45 -6.71 -6.76 20.83
CA LEU A 45 -8.06 -6.33 21.19
C LEU A 45 -9.16 -7.01 20.37
N ALA A 46 -8.84 -7.61 19.23
CA ALA A 46 -9.84 -8.27 18.38
C ALA A 46 -10.60 -9.37 19.17
N PRO A 47 -11.96 -9.35 19.15
CA PRO A 47 -12.76 -10.18 20.06
C PRO A 47 -12.80 -11.65 19.67
N THR A 48 -12.71 -11.97 18.38
CA THR A 48 -12.90 -13.34 17.88
C THR A 48 -11.64 -13.87 17.18
N THR A 49 -11.49 -15.19 17.07
CA THR A 49 -10.38 -15.80 16.33
C THR A 49 -10.33 -15.36 14.85
N PRO A 50 -11.45 -15.31 14.11
CA PRO A 50 -11.44 -14.82 12.73
C PRO A 50 -10.95 -13.37 12.62
N THR A 51 -11.43 -12.46 13.49
CA THR A 51 -10.99 -11.06 13.47
C THR A 51 -9.55 -10.88 13.92
N LYS A 52 -9.03 -11.71 14.84
CA LYS A 52 -7.59 -11.76 15.18
C LYS A 52 -6.73 -12.15 13.97
N ILE A 53 -7.15 -13.20 13.25
CA ILE A 53 -6.43 -13.63 12.02
C ILE A 53 -6.46 -12.53 10.97
N GLY A 54 -7.63 -11.93 10.70
CA GLY A 54 -7.76 -10.81 9.77
C GLY A 54 -6.88 -9.62 10.14
N SER A 55 -6.84 -9.27 11.43
CA SER A 55 -5.97 -8.20 11.95
C SER A 55 -4.48 -8.54 11.84
N ALA A 56 -4.09 -9.81 12.03
CA ALA A 56 -2.71 -10.26 11.84
C ALA A 56 -2.29 -10.21 10.36
N VAL A 57 -3.18 -10.52 9.43
CA VAL A 57 -2.94 -10.34 7.99
C VAL A 57 -2.73 -8.86 7.66
N TYR A 58 -3.58 -7.98 8.19
CA TYR A 58 -3.43 -6.53 8.03
C TYR A 58 -2.10 -6.01 8.60
N LEU A 59 -1.70 -6.50 9.80
CA LEU A 59 -0.40 -6.22 10.39
C LEU A 59 0.75 -6.59 9.43
N ALA A 60 0.77 -7.84 8.97
CA ALA A 60 1.82 -8.33 8.09
C ALA A 60 1.92 -7.51 6.80
N CYS A 61 0.78 -7.22 6.14
CA CYS A 61 0.73 -6.45 4.91
C CYS A 61 1.17 -4.99 5.10
N SER A 62 0.78 -4.35 6.21
CA SER A 62 1.19 -2.98 6.54
C SER A 62 2.69 -2.89 6.80
N LEU A 63 3.24 -3.82 7.58
CA LEU A 63 4.68 -3.87 7.85
C LEU A 63 5.51 -4.13 6.60
N VAL A 64 5.06 -5.05 5.76
CA VAL A 64 5.76 -5.37 4.50
C VAL A 64 5.73 -4.17 3.57
N LEU A 65 4.60 -3.45 3.43
CA LEU A 65 4.55 -2.24 2.62
C LEU A 65 5.50 -1.17 3.15
N PHE A 66 5.30 -0.70 4.39
CA PHE A 66 6.06 0.42 4.93
C PHE A 66 7.53 0.08 5.12
N GLY A 67 7.84 -1.11 5.65
CA GLY A 67 9.21 -1.56 5.89
C GLY A 67 10.02 -1.74 4.61
N VAL A 68 9.48 -2.47 3.63
CA VAL A 68 10.16 -2.67 2.33
C VAL A 68 10.35 -1.35 1.61
N SER A 69 9.33 -0.49 1.59
CA SER A 69 9.40 0.82 0.97
C SER A 69 10.43 1.73 1.66
N ALA A 70 10.47 1.75 2.99
CA ALA A 70 11.50 2.47 3.74
C ALA A 70 12.91 2.01 3.37
N VAL A 71 13.15 0.68 3.38
CA VAL A 71 14.44 0.09 3.03
C VAL A 71 14.82 0.41 1.57
N TYR A 72 13.90 0.22 0.63
CA TYR A 72 14.15 0.52 -0.78
C TYR A 72 14.56 1.97 -1.01
N HIS A 73 13.87 2.90 -0.39
CA HIS A 73 14.07 4.32 -0.64
C HIS A 73 15.20 4.96 0.18
N ARG A 74 15.56 4.42 1.34
CA ARG A 74 16.62 4.97 2.19
C ARG A 74 18.02 4.57 1.76
N PHE A 75 18.17 3.38 1.21
CA PHE A 75 19.49 2.86 0.83
C PHE A 75 19.72 2.98 -0.68
N TYR A 76 21.00 3.02 -1.08
CA TYR A 76 21.43 2.89 -2.47
C TYR A 76 21.76 1.43 -2.75
N TRP A 77 21.25 0.91 -3.85
CA TRP A 77 21.34 -0.49 -4.20
C TRP A 77 22.16 -0.69 -5.47
N ALA A 78 22.91 -1.76 -5.54
CA ALA A 78 23.49 -2.21 -6.82
C ALA A 78 22.36 -2.52 -7.83
N PRO A 79 22.57 -2.34 -9.15
CA PRO A 79 21.49 -2.37 -10.15
C PRO A 79 20.59 -3.61 -10.09
N ARG A 80 21.17 -4.81 -9.84
CA ARG A 80 20.40 -6.05 -9.70
C ARG A 80 19.44 -6.04 -8.49
N TRP A 81 19.90 -5.51 -7.37
CA TRP A 81 19.12 -5.41 -6.13
C TRP A 81 18.10 -4.27 -6.19
N GLU A 82 18.43 -3.18 -6.88
CA GLU A 82 17.50 -2.06 -7.10
C GLU A 82 16.24 -2.53 -7.85
N ILE A 83 16.42 -3.34 -8.91
CA ILE A 83 15.30 -3.92 -9.66
C ILE A 83 14.43 -4.81 -8.76
N MET A 84 15.06 -5.65 -7.93
CA MET A 84 14.35 -6.53 -7.00
C MET A 84 13.56 -5.74 -5.97
N TRP A 85 14.20 -4.78 -5.28
CA TRP A 85 13.56 -3.96 -4.28
C TRP A 85 12.41 -3.12 -4.85
N LYS A 86 12.60 -2.57 -6.06
CA LYS A 86 11.55 -1.85 -6.77
C LYS A 86 10.33 -2.74 -7.05
N ARG A 87 10.55 -3.98 -7.50
CA ARG A 87 9.45 -4.92 -7.74
C ARG A 87 8.70 -5.25 -6.46
N LEU A 88 9.42 -5.51 -5.37
CA LEU A 88 8.83 -5.78 -4.07
C LEU A 88 8.03 -4.57 -3.56
N ASP A 89 8.61 -3.38 -3.59
CA ASP A 89 7.97 -2.13 -3.17
C ASP A 89 6.63 -1.91 -3.88
N HIS A 90 6.59 -2.08 -5.20
CA HIS A 90 5.36 -1.94 -5.97
C HIS A 90 4.37 -3.10 -5.76
N SER A 91 4.85 -4.32 -5.59
CA SER A 91 4.00 -5.49 -5.34
C SER A 91 3.30 -5.41 -3.98
N ASN A 92 3.95 -4.81 -2.99
CA ASN A 92 3.40 -4.67 -1.65
C ASN A 92 2.18 -3.74 -1.58
N ILE A 93 1.96 -2.88 -2.58
CA ILE A 93 0.73 -2.08 -2.68
C ILE A 93 -0.49 -2.99 -2.81
N PHE A 94 -0.41 -4.03 -3.64
CA PHE A 94 -1.47 -5.03 -3.78
C PHE A 94 -1.70 -5.80 -2.49
N LEU A 95 -0.62 -6.16 -1.78
CA LEU A 95 -0.72 -6.83 -0.48
C LEU A 95 -1.42 -5.95 0.55
N LEU A 96 -1.09 -4.64 0.61
CA LEU A 96 -1.75 -3.73 1.55
C LEU A 96 -3.23 -3.57 1.22
N ILE A 97 -3.59 -3.45 -0.06
CA ILE A 97 -5.00 -3.39 -0.47
C ILE A 97 -5.74 -4.64 0.04
N ALA A 98 -5.29 -5.84 -0.33
CA ALA A 98 -5.94 -7.08 0.10
C ALA A 98 -5.92 -7.28 1.62
N GLY A 99 -4.80 -6.94 2.27
CA GLY A 99 -4.65 -6.98 3.72
C GLY A 99 -5.62 -6.06 4.45
N THR A 100 -5.92 -4.87 3.91
CA THR A 100 -6.89 -3.93 4.49
C THR A 100 -8.32 -4.45 4.38
N TYR A 101 -8.68 -5.03 3.24
CA TYR A 101 -10.01 -5.65 3.08
C TYR A 101 -10.26 -6.78 4.07
N THR A 102 -9.23 -7.56 4.41
CA THR A 102 -9.37 -8.81 5.15
C THR A 102 -10.08 -8.63 6.50
N PRO A 103 -9.63 -7.79 7.44
CA PRO A 103 -10.30 -7.62 8.73
C PRO A 103 -11.68 -6.97 8.62
N ILE A 104 -11.85 -5.97 7.74
CA ILE A 104 -13.13 -5.28 7.54
C ILE A 104 -14.20 -6.25 7.04
N THR A 105 -13.84 -7.05 6.04
CA THR A 105 -14.73 -8.01 5.41
C THR A 105 -15.15 -9.11 6.40
N ILE A 106 -14.18 -9.66 7.17
CA ILE A 106 -14.45 -10.69 8.18
C ILE A 106 -15.35 -10.16 9.30
N ALA A 107 -15.20 -8.87 9.66
CA ALA A 107 -15.93 -8.27 10.77
C ALA A 107 -17.37 -7.88 10.38
N LEU A 108 -17.60 -7.43 9.16
CA LEU A 108 -18.83 -6.71 8.80
C LEU A 108 -19.73 -7.40 7.79
N LEU A 109 -19.22 -8.36 7.01
CA LEU A 109 -19.99 -9.03 5.96
C LEU A 109 -20.38 -10.44 6.38
N ASP A 110 -21.49 -10.93 5.84
CA ASP A 110 -21.84 -12.34 5.95
C ASP A 110 -20.80 -13.24 5.24
N ARG A 111 -20.85 -14.54 5.54
CA ARG A 111 -19.85 -15.50 5.05
C ARG A 111 -19.81 -15.58 3.52
N SER A 112 -20.96 -15.43 2.84
CA SER A 112 -21.06 -15.51 1.38
C SER A 112 -20.36 -14.31 0.74
N ASP A 113 -20.78 -13.09 1.12
CA ASP A 113 -20.22 -11.83 0.62
C ASP A 113 -18.73 -11.73 0.96
N ALA A 114 -18.35 -12.12 2.19
CA ALA A 114 -16.97 -12.14 2.63
C ALA A 114 -16.10 -13.06 1.76
N THR A 115 -16.59 -14.26 1.44
CA THR A 115 -15.85 -15.20 0.60
C THR A 115 -15.65 -14.65 -0.82
N VAL A 116 -16.71 -14.10 -1.41
CA VAL A 116 -16.67 -13.54 -2.77
C VAL A 116 -15.69 -12.33 -2.81
N LEU A 117 -15.88 -11.37 -1.91
CA LEU A 117 -15.05 -10.15 -1.86
C LEU A 117 -13.58 -10.48 -1.65
N LEU A 118 -13.24 -11.32 -0.67
CA LEU A 118 -11.86 -11.71 -0.41
C LEU A 118 -11.25 -12.51 -1.56
N SER A 119 -12.03 -13.37 -2.23
CA SER A 119 -11.54 -14.10 -3.41
C SER A 119 -11.22 -13.16 -4.56
N VAL A 120 -12.05 -12.15 -4.83
CA VAL A 120 -11.81 -11.13 -5.85
C VAL A 120 -10.56 -10.29 -5.50
N VAL A 121 -10.47 -9.82 -4.26
CA VAL A 121 -9.39 -8.89 -3.87
C VAL A 121 -8.06 -9.59 -3.77
N TRP A 122 -7.97 -10.78 -3.17
CA TRP A 122 -6.74 -11.55 -3.11
C TRP A 122 -6.34 -12.13 -4.48
N GLY A 123 -7.31 -12.56 -5.30
CA GLY A 123 -7.07 -12.96 -6.68
C GLY A 123 -6.54 -11.81 -7.53
N GLY A 124 -7.15 -10.62 -7.43
CA GLY A 124 -6.67 -9.41 -8.09
C GLY A 124 -5.29 -8.98 -7.60
N ALA A 125 -5.02 -9.08 -6.29
CA ALA A 125 -3.70 -8.81 -5.73
C ALA A 125 -2.64 -9.78 -6.27
N ALA A 126 -2.93 -11.07 -6.34
CA ALA A 126 -2.05 -12.06 -6.92
C ALA A 126 -1.71 -11.75 -8.39
N VAL A 127 -2.72 -11.45 -9.21
CA VAL A 127 -2.53 -11.03 -10.61
C VAL A 127 -1.68 -9.77 -10.70
N GLY A 128 -1.94 -8.75 -9.88
CA GLY A 128 -1.17 -7.52 -9.87
C GLY A 128 0.29 -7.73 -9.45
N ILE A 129 0.56 -8.58 -8.48
CA ILE A 129 1.91 -8.98 -8.08
C ILE A 129 2.62 -9.69 -9.22
N LEU A 130 1.97 -10.65 -9.87
CA LEU A 130 2.53 -11.36 -11.01
C LEU A 130 2.85 -10.41 -12.17
N LEU A 131 1.97 -9.44 -12.46
CA LEU A 131 2.24 -8.39 -13.45
C LEU A 131 3.52 -7.61 -13.11
N ASN A 132 3.68 -7.18 -11.87
CA ASN A 132 4.90 -6.45 -11.45
C ASN A 132 6.18 -7.31 -11.51
N LEU A 133 6.07 -8.60 -11.23
CA LEU A 133 7.21 -9.51 -11.26
C LEU A 133 7.64 -9.88 -12.69
N PHE A 134 6.67 -10.19 -13.55
CA PHE A 134 6.94 -10.72 -14.89
C PHE A 134 6.93 -9.65 -15.99
N TRP A 135 6.29 -8.49 -15.76
CA TRP A 135 6.27 -7.38 -16.70
C TRP A 135 6.80 -6.06 -16.07
N PRO A 136 8.10 -6.01 -15.71
CA PRO A 136 8.69 -4.85 -15.02
C PRO A 136 8.71 -3.57 -15.86
N THR A 137 8.49 -3.66 -17.16
CA THR A 137 8.41 -2.54 -18.11
C THR A 137 6.97 -2.08 -18.36
N ALA A 138 5.99 -2.63 -17.66
CA ALA A 138 4.60 -2.22 -17.77
C ALA A 138 4.46 -0.69 -17.61
N PRO A 139 3.62 -0.04 -18.43
CA PRO A 139 3.38 1.39 -18.30
C PRO A 139 2.86 1.74 -16.91
N ARG A 140 3.38 2.80 -16.28
CA ARG A 140 2.98 3.22 -14.93
C ARG A 140 1.48 3.44 -14.80
N TRP A 141 0.85 4.05 -15.81
CA TRP A 141 -0.59 4.29 -15.79
C TRP A 141 -1.40 3.00 -15.67
N LEU A 142 -0.93 1.91 -16.29
CA LEU A 142 -1.62 0.61 -16.22
C LEU A 142 -1.55 0.02 -14.81
N THR A 143 -0.36 -0.04 -14.21
CA THR A 143 -0.20 -0.53 -12.83
C THR A 143 -0.96 0.33 -11.84
N THR A 144 -0.93 1.65 -12.01
CA THR A 144 -1.68 2.61 -11.19
C THR A 144 -3.19 2.38 -11.31
N LEU A 145 -3.69 2.17 -12.54
CA LEU A 145 -5.11 1.88 -12.77
C LEU A 145 -5.54 0.59 -12.06
N VAL A 146 -4.72 -0.47 -12.13
CA VAL A 146 -5.04 -1.75 -11.46
C VAL A 146 -5.10 -1.58 -9.94
N TYR A 147 -4.21 -0.79 -9.32
CA TYR A 147 -4.30 -0.46 -7.88
C TYR A 147 -5.62 0.24 -7.54
N VAL A 148 -5.99 1.26 -8.34
CA VAL A 148 -7.21 2.03 -8.10
C VAL A 148 -8.44 1.15 -8.26
N VAL A 149 -8.54 0.40 -9.36
CA VAL A 149 -9.69 -0.50 -9.60
C VAL A 149 -9.83 -1.51 -8.46
N LEU A 150 -8.74 -2.15 -8.05
CA LEU A 150 -8.78 -3.12 -6.96
C LEU A 150 -9.17 -2.47 -5.63
N GLY A 151 -8.66 -1.25 -5.37
CA GLY A 151 -8.99 -0.50 -4.16
C GLY A 151 -10.46 -0.09 -4.06
N TRP A 152 -11.13 0.14 -5.19
CA TRP A 152 -12.53 0.57 -5.24
C TRP A 152 -13.55 -0.57 -5.32
N VAL A 153 -13.13 -1.84 -5.29
CA VAL A 153 -14.07 -2.99 -5.27
C VAL A 153 -15.05 -2.91 -4.09
N ALA A 154 -14.67 -2.29 -2.96
CA ALA A 154 -15.55 -2.06 -1.81
C ALA A 154 -16.86 -1.31 -2.14
N VAL A 155 -16.88 -0.52 -3.22
CA VAL A 155 -18.06 0.27 -3.62
C VAL A 155 -19.30 -0.57 -3.79
N TRP A 156 -19.17 -1.80 -4.30
CA TRP A 156 -20.30 -2.73 -4.45
C TRP A 156 -20.87 -3.26 -3.14
N TYR A 157 -20.10 -3.13 -2.05
CA TYR A 157 -20.47 -3.61 -0.72
C TYR A 157 -20.76 -2.46 0.27
N LEU A 158 -20.81 -1.19 -0.21
CA LEU A 158 -21.08 -0.04 0.67
C LEU A 158 -22.38 -0.15 1.48
N PRO A 159 -23.51 -0.67 0.92
CA PRO A 159 -24.73 -0.86 1.72
C PRO A 159 -24.52 -1.84 2.88
N GLN A 160 -23.87 -2.99 2.63
CA GLN A 160 -23.57 -3.98 3.65
C GLN A 160 -22.57 -3.46 4.69
N LEU A 161 -21.53 -2.76 4.24
CA LEU A 161 -20.56 -2.11 5.13
C LEU A 161 -21.20 -1.03 5.99
N TRP A 162 -22.18 -0.29 5.45
CA TRP A 162 -22.96 0.69 6.21
C TRP A 162 -23.85 0.02 7.26
N ALA A 163 -24.52 -1.05 6.90
CA ALA A 163 -25.40 -1.81 7.81
C ALA A 163 -24.60 -2.45 8.97
N GLY A 164 -23.42 -3.01 8.69
CA GLY A 164 -22.59 -3.69 9.70
C GLY A 164 -21.70 -2.75 10.50
N GLY A 165 -21.07 -1.76 9.84
CA GLY A 165 -20.05 -0.88 10.45
C GLY A 165 -20.51 0.55 10.74
N GLY A 166 -21.66 0.94 10.21
CA GLY A 166 -22.20 2.28 10.36
C GLY A 166 -21.50 3.36 9.52
N PRO A 167 -21.96 4.61 9.62
CA PRO A 167 -21.49 5.70 8.77
C PRO A 167 -20.00 6.03 8.95
N SER A 168 -19.49 5.95 10.18
CA SER A 168 -18.09 6.31 10.47
C SER A 168 -17.11 5.39 9.72
N VAL A 169 -17.37 4.09 9.69
CA VAL A 169 -16.53 3.12 8.96
C VAL A 169 -16.56 3.42 7.47
N VAL A 170 -17.75 3.62 6.90
CA VAL A 170 -17.90 3.86 5.45
C VAL A 170 -17.24 5.17 5.04
N TRP A 171 -17.43 6.26 5.79
CA TRP A 171 -16.79 7.55 5.47
C TRP A 171 -15.27 7.47 5.56
N LEU A 172 -14.70 6.73 6.51
CA LEU A 172 -13.27 6.51 6.61
C LEU A 172 -12.73 5.67 5.46
N ILE A 173 -13.46 4.63 5.03
CA ILE A 173 -13.11 3.82 3.85
C ILE A 173 -13.10 4.70 2.59
N VAL A 174 -14.14 5.50 2.39
CA VAL A 174 -14.25 6.40 1.24
C VAL A 174 -13.16 7.48 1.26
N ALA A 175 -12.93 8.11 2.40
CA ALA A 175 -11.87 9.12 2.56
C ALA A 175 -10.49 8.53 2.26
N GLY A 176 -10.18 7.35 2.80
CA GLY A 176 -8.95 6.64 2.51
C GLY A 176 -8.82 6.28 1.02
N GLY A 177 -9.89 5.80 0.39
CA GLY A 177 -9.94 5.50 -1.04
C GLY A 177 -9.67 6.73 -1.92
N ILE A 178 -10.25 7.89 -1.56
CA ILE A 178 -9.99 9.17 -2.23
C ILE A 178 -8.52 9.58 -2.07
N LEU A 179 -7.97 9.48 -0.85
CA LEU A 179 -6.56 9.81 -0.59
C LEU A 179 -5.61 8.90 -1.39
N TYR A 180 -5.85 7.60 -1.43
CA TYR A 180 -5.08 6.67 -2.29
C TYR A 180 -5.18 7.04 -3.76
N THR A 181 -6.38 7.40 -4.24
CA THR A 181 -6.60 7.80 -5.63
C THR A 181 -5.86 9.09 -5.96
N LEU A 182 -5.91 10.10 -5.08
CA LEU A 182 -5.14 11.34 -5.26
C LEU A 182 -3.63 11.05 -5.29
N GLY A 183 -3.15 10.21 -4.39
CA GLY A 183 -1.77 9.73 -4.40
C GLY A 183 -1.40 9.04 -5.71
N ALA A 184 -2.27 8.16 -6.20
CA ALA A 184 -2.08 7.45 -7.47
C ALA A 184 -2.02 8.41 -8.67
N VAL A 185 -2.86 9.45 -8.70
CA VAL A 185 -2.83 10.52 -9.71
C VAL A 185 -1.50 11.28 -9.67
N VAL A 186 -1.05 11.70 -8.48
CA VAL A 186 0.24 12.36 -8.29
C VAL A 186 1.39 11.48 -8.78
N TYR A 187 1.37 10.20 -8.44
CA TYR A 187 2.39 9.24 -8.87
C TYR A 187 2.40 9.03 -10.39
N GLY A 188 1.22 8.89 -11.00
CA GLY A 188 1.05 8.66 -12.44
C GLY A 188 1.47 9.88 -13.28
N THR A 189 1.05 11.08 -12.86
CA THR A 189 1.33 12.34 -13.55
C THR A 189 2.69 12.94 -13.23
N LYS A 190 3.32 12.50 -12.10
CA LYS A 190 4.53 13.10 -11.53
C LYS A 190 4.37 14.59 -11.19
N LYS A 191 3.16 14.99 -10.83
CA LYS A 191 2.82 16.39 -10.47
C LYS A 191 1.85 16.40 -9.29
N PRO A 192 1.94 17.43 -8.42
CA PRO A 192 2.96 18.49 -8.39
C PRO A 192 4.33 17.94 -7.93
N ASP A 193 5.41 18.62 -8.34
CA ASP A 193 6.79 18.34 -7.91
C ASP A 193 7.43 19.61 -7.33
N PRO A 194 6.99 20.04 -6.13
CA PRO A 194 7.29 21.36 -5.59
C PRO A 194 8.77 21.54 -5.21
N SER A 195 9.45 20.48 -4.82
CA SER A 195 10.87 20.53 -4.45
C SER A 195 11.59 19.22 -4.80
N PRO A 196 12.08 19.08 -6.05
CA PRO A 196 12.75 17.86 -6.50
C PRO A 196 13.94 17.42 -5.64
N THR A 197 14.55 18.35 -4.88
CA THR A 197 15.70 18.08 -4.01
C THR A 197 15.32 17.69 -2.58
N TRP A 198 14.15 18.07 -2.10
CA TRP A 198 13.70 17.82 -0.74
C TRP A 198 12.45 16.96 -0.66
N PHE A 199 11.37 17.42 -1.31
CA PHE A 199 10.03 16.83 -1.20
C PHE A 199 9.32 16.95 -2.55
N GLY A 200 9.48 15.93 -3.39
CA GLY A 200 8.90 15.87 -4.73
C GLY A 200 7.58 15.10 -4.79
N PHE A 201 7.11 14.84 -6.02
CA PHE A 201 5.86 14.14 -6.28
C PHE A 201 5.78 12.76 -5.60
N HIS A 202 6.90 12.07 -5.45
CA HIS A 202 6.95 10.73 -4.87
C HIS A 202 6.75 10.78 -3.34
N GLU A 203 7.31 11.80 -2.67
CA GLU A 203 7.09 12.05 -1.25
C GLU A 203 5.63 12.44 -0.98
N ILE A 204 5.02 13.20 -1.90
CA ILE A 204 3.59 13.53 -1.84
C ILE A 204 2.74 12.25 -1.97
N PHE A 205 3.08 11.36 -2.90
CA PHE A 205 2.43 10.05 -3.01
C PHE A 205 2.54 9.25 -1.72
N HIS A 206 3.73 9.19 -1.08
CA HIS A 206 3.91 8.52 0.22
C HIS A 206 3.09 9.18 1.33
N ALA A 207 2.98 10.52 1.35
CA ALA A 207 2.15 11.23 2.32
C ALA A 207 0.67 10.85 2.18
N PHE A 208 0.15 10.82 0.96
CA PHE A 208 -1.20 10.32 0.69
C PHE A 208 -1.39 8.86 1.09
N THR A 209 -0.40 8.01 0.84
CA THR A 209 -0.44 6.59 1.24
C THR A 209 -0.54 6.45 2.76
N VAL A 210 0.26 7.18 3.53
CA VAL A 210 0.23 7.16 5.00
C VAL A 210 -1.10 7.72 5.53
N ALA A 211 -1.58 8.83 4.99
CA ALA A 211 -2.86 9.44 5.40
C ALA A 211 -4.04 8.50 5.10
N ALA A 212 -4.07 7.88 3.92
CA ALA A 212 -5.08 6.91 3.53
C ALA A 212 -5.04 5.66 4.43
N TRP A 213 -3.84 5.14 4.69
CA TRP A 213 -3.65 4.04 5.63
C TRP A 213 -4.17 4.38 7.02
N ALA A 214 -3.93 5.59 7.53
CA ALA A 214 -4.45 6.03 8.83
C ALA A 214 -5.99 6.05 8.87
N CYS A 215 -6.65 6.57 7.83
CA CYS A 215 -8.11 6.50 7.70
C CYS A 215 -8.61 5.06 7.73
N HIS A 216 -7.99 4.18 6.93
CA HIS A 216 -8.36 2.77 6.88
C HIS A 216 -8.02 2.03 8.18
N CYS A 217 -6.93 2.37 8.86
CA CYS A 217 -6.58 1.80 10.16
C CYS A 217 -7.67 2.07 11.19
N VAL A 218 -8.16 3.31 11.27
CA VAL A 218 -9.28 3.65 12.16
C VAL A 218 -10.56 2.92 11.74
N ALA A 219 -10.86 2.82 10.44
CA ALA A 219 -12.00 2.06 9.95
C ALA A 219 -11.92 0.57 10.36
N VAL A 220 -10.73 -0.04 10.23
CA VAL A 220 -10.48 -1.43 10.65
C VAL A 220 -10.71 -1.60 12.15
N TYR A 221 -10.19 -0.66 12.97
CA TYR A 221 -10.43 -0.68 14.42
C TYR A 221 -11.91 -0.64 14.75
N LEU A 222 -12.65 0.32 14.17
CA LEU A 222 -14.09 0.44 14.41
C LEU A 222 -14.85 -0.81 13.96
N ALA A 223 -14.49 -1.39 12.81
CA ALA A 223 -15.10 -2.60 12.29
C ALA A 223 -14.84 -3.81 13.21
N VAL A 224 -13.58 -4.03 13.60
CA VAL A 224 -13.17 -5.21 14.36
C VAL A 224 -13.64 -5.16 15.80
N LEU A 225 -13.62 -3.99 16.45
CA LEU A 225 -13.99 -3.88 17.86
C LEU A 225 -15.49 -3.86 18.10
N ASN A 226 -16.29 -3.57 17.06
CA ASN A 226 -17.76 -3.58 17.13
C ASN A 226 -18.40 -4.85 16.53
N SER A 227 -17.58 -5.84 16.12
CA SER A 227 -18.03 -7.10 15.52
C SER A 227 -18.38 -8.19 16.53
#